data_642653e2b914442b6a65b1136cbba328
#
_entry.id   642653e2b914442b6a65b1136cbba328
#
_cell.length_a   1.000
_cell.length_b   1.000
_cell.length_c   1.000
_cell.angle_alpha   90.00
_cell.angle_beta   90.00
_cell.angle_gamma   90.00
#
_symmetry.space_group_name_H-M   'P 1'
#
loop_
_entity.id
_entity.type
_entity.pdbx_description
1 polymer ?
#
loop_
_entity_poly.entity_id
_entity_poly.type
_entity_poly.pdbx_seq_one_letter_code
_entity_poly.pdbx_strand_id
1 'polypeptide(L)'
;MALGNQLGESDEYEWVRLADLPAPRPRRVTAPPALPPLPAVPDAEEGGPGPLAEALAGWVRANPVWHEGVGDRVLLVDLDNLRAGAVRWKARMGLVVALARSADHVVISGQHAAVERAMPYLAEFGLIAKPVPDGADLADFVLLEGARAVPAERRQVVVLSNDGIFAELADRGPVTVLSPGADALSDRLFDAARVVIDLMTLERQLSRV
;
A
#
# COMPACT_ATOMS: atom_id res chain seq x y z
N MET A 1 -20.14 3.33 -64.27
CA MET A 1 -20.21 3.64 -62.85
C MET A 1 -19.08 2.90 -62.16
N ALA A 2 -18.03 3.61 -61.79
CA ALA A 2 -16.86 3.05 -61.14
C ALA A 2 -16.97 3.38 -59.63
N LEU A 3 -17.05 2.34 -58.80
CA LEU A 3 -16.98 2.47 -57.35
C LEU A 3 -15.53 2.53 -56.94
N GLY A 4 -15.09 3.70 -56.50
CA GLY A 4 -13.76 3.94 -55.98
C GLY A 4 -13.60 3.29 -54.60
N ASN A 5 -12.61 2.41 -54.49
CA ASN A 5 -12.10 1.89 -53.23
C ASN A 5 -11.22 2.97 -52.59
N GLN A 6 -11.71 3.62 -51.55
CA GLN A 6 -10.82 4.34 -50.60
C GLN A 6 -10.40 3.34 -49.52
N LEU A 7 -9.17 2.82 -49.69
CA LEU A 7 -8.44 2.18 -48.61
C LEU A 7 -7.90 3.28 -47.71
N GLY A 8 -8.36 3.23 -46.43
CA GLY A 8 -7.93 4.16 -45.42
C GLY A 8 -6.42 4.09 -45.16
N GLU A 9 -5.87 5.26 -44.87
CA GLU A 9 -4.53 5.47 -44.41
C GLU A 9 -4.23 4.56 -43.20
N SER A 10 -3.19 3.75 -43.38
CA SER A 10 -2.62 2.98 -42.28
C SER A 10 -1.96 3.94 -41.31
N ASP A 11 -2.45 3.97 -40.08
CA ASP A 11 -1.77 4.59 -38.95
C ASP A 11 -0.35 4.02 -38.89
N GLU A 12 0.65 4.77 -39.30
CA GLU A 12 2.04 4.46 -39.06
C GLU A 12 2.31 4.51 -37.57
N TYR A 13 2.32 3.34 -36.92
CA TYR A 13 2.83 3.21 -35.56
C TYR A 13 4.32 3.58 -35.58
N GLU A 14 4.63 4.75 -35.05
CA GLU A 14 6.01 5.21 -34.88
C GLU A 14 6.66 4.36 -33.77
N TRP A 15 7.45 3.36 -34.19
CA TRP A 15 8.20 2.51 -33.27
C TRP A 15 9.28 3.33 -32.58
N VAL A 16 9.07 3.69 -31.31
CA VAL A 16 10.10 4.31 -30.47
C VAL A 16 11.19 3.25 -30.23
N ARG A 17 12.41 3.54 -30.64
CA ARG A 17 13.54 2.64 -30.40
C ARG A 17 13.83 2.60 -28.89
N LEU A 18 14.14 1.41 -28.34
CA LEU A 18 14.49 1.25 -26.93
C LEU A 18 15.62 2.20 -26.47
N ALA A 19 16.51 2.57 -27.40
CA ALA A 19 17.61 3.51 -27.16
C ALA A 19 17.16 4.98 -26.99
N ASP A 20 15.95 5.31 -27.41
CA ASP A 20 15.39 6.66 -27.36
C ASP A 20 14.50 6.87 -26.11
N LEU A 21 14.30 5.80 -25.33
CA LEU A 21 13.61 5.92 -24.04
C LEU A 21 14.52 6.66 -23.05
N PRO A 22 13.99 7.64 -22.31
CA PRO A 22 14.77 8.30 -21.27
C PRO A 22 15.25 7.26 -20.26
N ALA A 23 16.54 7.35 -19.90
CA ALA A 23 17.10 6.45 -18.89
C ALA A 23 16.20 6.42 -17.65
N PRO A 24 15.94 5.24 -17.06
CA PRO A 24 15.09 5.13 -15.89
C PRO A 24 15.63 6.08 -14.81
N ARG A 25 14.79 6.99 -14.35
CA ARG A 25 15.15 7.94 -13.29
C ARG A 25 15.59 7.14 -12.07
N PRO A 26 16.73 7.51 -11.43
CA PRO A 26 17.15 6.83 -10.22
C PRO A 26 16.00 6.90 -9.19
N ARG A 27 15.51 5.74 -8.76
CA ARG A 27 14.46 5.66 -7.74
C ARG A 27 14.93 6.43 -6.51
N ARG A 28 14.22 7.47 -6.18
CA ARG A 28 14.43 8.23 -4.95
C ARG A 28 13.90 7.36 -3.80
N VAL A 29 14.73 6.43 -3.34
CA VAL A 29 14.47 5.74 -2.08
C VAL A 29 14.65 6.81 -1.00
N THR A 30 13.56 7.39 -0.55
CA THR A 30 13.59 8.18 0.68
C THR A 30 13.92 7.19 1.78
N ALA A 31 15.16 7.24 2.29
CA ALA A 31 15.48 6.48 3.48
C ALA A 31 14.41 6.82 4.54
N PRO A 32 13.84 5.81 5.22
CA PRO A 32 12.91 6.09 6.29
C PRO A 32 13.58 7.08 7.26
N PRO A 33 12.82 8.03 7.83
CA PRO A 33 13.37 8.96 8.81
C PRO A 33 14.10 8.16 9.88
N ALA A 34 15.21 8.72 10.41
CA ALA A 34 16.00 8.07 11.45
C ALA A 34 15.06 7.59 12.56
N LEU A 35 15.07 6.26 12.79
CA LEU A 35 14.17 5.65 13.77
C LEU A 35 14.47 6.25 15.15
N PRO A 36 13.46 6.71 15.90
CA PRO A 36 13.63 7.03 17.31
C PRO A 36 14.13 5.77 18.04
N PRO A 37 14.88 5.92 19.14
CA PRO A 37 15.31 4.77 19.94
C PRO A 37 14.10 3.96 20.33
N LEU A 38 14.12 2.65 19.96
CA LEU A 38 13.03 1.75 20.24
C LEU A 38 12.89 1.56 21.75
N PRO A 39 11.65 1.55 22.29
CA PRO A 39 11.44 1.09 23.65
C PRO A 39 11.87 -0.37 23.77
N ALA A 40 12.47 -0.74 24.92
CA ALA A 40 12.84 -2.14 25.17
C ALA A 40 11.63 -3.04 24.93
N VAL A 41 11.80 -4.03 24.07
CA VAL A 41 10.74 -5.01 23.75
C VAL A 41 10.56 -5.92 24.95
N PRO A 42 9.36 -5.98 25.59
CA PRO A 42 9.11 -6.97 26.63
C PRO A 42 9.14 -8.38 26.03
N ASP A 43 9.58 -9.37 26.80
CA ASP A 43 9.57 -10.77 26.40
C ASP A 43 8.16 -11.16 25.94
N ALA A 44 8.06 -11.65 24.70
CA ALA A 44 6.77 -11.94 24.07
C ALA A 44 6.09 -13.11 24.78
N GLU A 45 4.90 -12.83 25.35
CA GLU A 45 3.99 -13.90 25.80
C GLU A 45 3.54 -14.75 24.60
N GLU A 46 3.44 -16.07 24.79
CA GLU A 46 2.95 -17.01 23.77
C GLU A 46 1.53 -16.60 23.36
N GLY A 47 1.37 -16.09 22.12
CA GLY A 47 0.09 -15.67 21.57
C GLY A 47 -0.02 -14.19 21.17
N GLY A 48 0.82 -13.31 21.70
CA GLY A 48 0.85 -11.88 21.37
C GLY A 48 1.33 -11.57 19.94
N PRO A 49 1.27 -10.28 19.51
CA PRO A 49 1.68 -9.83 18.16
C PRO A 49 3.18 -9.96 18.01
N GLY A 50 4.00 -10.66 18.45
CA GLY A 50 5.43 -10.90 18.33
C GLY A 50 6.31 -9.63 18.18
N PRO A 51 7.61 -9.74 18.49
CA PRO A 51 8.49 -8.57 18.61
C PRO A 51 8.51 -7.65 17.39
N LEU A 52 8.50 -8.23 16.18
CA LEU A 52 8.51 -7.44 14.94
C LEU A 52 7.20 -6.65 14.75
N ALA A 53 6.05 -7.22 15.10
CA ALA A 53 4.77 -6.52 15.00
C ALA A 53 4.70 -5.35 15.99
N GLU A 54 5.20 -5.53 17.20
CA GLU A 54 5.28 -4.46 18.21
C GLU A 54 6.24 -3.35 17.79
N ALA A 55 7.39 -3.71 17.21
CA ALA A 55 8.35 -2.74 16.69
C ALA A 55 7.76 -1.93 15.53
N LEU A 56 7.04 -2.58 14.59
CA LEU A 56 6.33 -1.89 13.51
C LEU A 56 5.22 -0.97 14.06
N ALA A 57 4.43 -1.44 15.01
CA ALA A 57 3.40 -0.63 15.64
C ALA A 57 4.01 0.56 16.43
N GLY A 58 5.13 0.35 17.10
CA GLY A 58 5.91 1.40 17.76
C GLY A 58 6.42 2.44 16.77
N TRP A 59 6.94 2.00 15.64
CA TRP A 59 7.38 2.87 14.58
C TRP A 59 6.24 3.72 14.02
N VAL A 60 5.06 3.14 13.78
CA VAL A 60 3.87 3.89 13.35
C VAL A 60 3.54 4.98 14.36
N ARG A 61 3.46 4.65 15.66
CA ARG A 61 3.12 5.63 16.70
C ARG A 61 4.12 6.77 16.81
N ALA A 62 5.40 6.51 16.55
CA ALA A 62 6.47 7.49 16.65
C ALA A 62 6.66 8.32 15.37
N ASN A 63 6.10 7.90 14.24
CA ASN A 63 6.36 8.57 12.96
C ASN A 63 5.36 9.70 12.72
N PRO A 64 5.84 10.96 12.59
CA PRO A 64 4.98 12.14 12.38
C PRO A 64 4.06 12.02 11.18
N VAL A 65 4.44 11.28 10.16
CA VAL A 65 3.64 11.10 8.92
C VAL A 65 2.22 10.58 9.20
N TRP A 66 2.02 9.89 10.33
CA TRP A 66 0.72 9.37 10.75
C TRP A 66 -0.09 10.35 11.60
N HIS A 67 0.54 11.42 12.07
CA HIS A 67 -0.05 12.38 13.01
C HIS A 67 -0.12 13.79 12.44
N GLU A 68 0.63 14.05 11.38
CA GLU A 68 0.62 15.35 10.69
C GLU A 68 -0.48 15.39 9.64
N GLY A 69 -1.15 16.52 9.57
CA GLY A 69 -2.15 16.82 8.55
C GLY A 69 -3.53 17.12 9.12
N VAL A 70 -4.29 17.83 8.33
CA VAL A 70 -5.69 18.21 8.63
C VAL A 70 -6.59 17.39 7.70
N GLY A 71 -7.49 16.62 8.25
CA GLY A 71 -8.46 15.88 7.47
C GLY A 71 -8.64 14.43 7.89
N ASP A 72 -9.50 13.73 7.19
CA ASP A 72 -9.85 12.34 7.47
C ASP A 72 -8.78 11.39 6.91
N ARG A 73 -8.22 10.58 7.76
CA ARG A 73 -7.21 9.59 7.38
C ARG A 73 -7.89 8.32 6.90
N VAL A 74 -7.61 7.94 5.66
CA VAL A 74 -8.16 6.76 5.01
C VAL A 74 -7.06 5.71 4.86
N LEU A 75 -7.22 4.58 5.51
CA LEU A 75 -6.35 3.42 5.38
C LEU A 75 -6.93 2.44 4.37
N LEU A 76 -6.18 2.14 3.32
CA LEU A 76 -6.49 1.13 2.31
C LEU A 76 -5.50 -0.02 2.44
N VAL A 77 -6.01 -1.23 2.60
CA VAL A 77 -5.17 -2.43 2.74
C VAL A 77 -5.52 -3.46 1.68
N ASP A 78 -4.60 -3.66 0.77
CA ASP A 78 -4.65 -4.70 -0.25
C ASP A 78 -3.94 -5.96 0.29
N LEU A 79 -4.74 -6.92 0.74
CA LEU A 79 -4.24 -8.16 1.35
C LEU A 79 -3.49 -9.05 0.35
N ASP A 80 -3.82 -8.97 -0.94
CA ASP A 80 -3.17 -9.76 -1.97
C ASP A 80 -1.72 -9.32 -2.19
N ASN A 81 -1.46 -8.04 -2.03
CA ASN A 81 -0.12 -7.47 -2.10
C ASN A 81 0.72 -7.69 -0.82
N LEU A 82 0.08 -7.95 0.33
CA LEU A 82 0.79 -8.14 1.60
C LEU A 82 1.42 -9.53 1.80
N ARG A 83 1.39 -10.41 0.80
CA ARG A 83 1.87 -11.80 0.88
C ARG A 83 3.30 -11.88 1.44
N ALA A 84 3.49 -12.74 2.44
CA ALA A 84 4.78 -12.97 3.09
C ALA A 84 4.80 -14.34 3.81
N GLY A 85 5.97 -14.79 4.22
CA GLY A 85 6.10 -15.94 5.14
C GLY A 85 5.44 -15.66 6.50
N ALA A 86 5.17 -16.70 7.28
CA ALA A 86 4.32 -16.63 8.48
C ALA A 86 4.70 -15.52 9.48
N VAL A 87 5.97 -15.37 9.80
CA VAL A 87 6.47 -14.37 10.77
C VAL A 87 6.19 -12.95 10.27
N ARG A 88 6.56 -12.64 9.02
CA ARG A 88 6.31 -11.33 8.43
C ARG A 88 4.82 -11.07 8.23
N TRP A 89 4.05 -12.10 7.85
CA TRP A 89 2.61 -11.97 7.74
C TRP A 89 1.98 -11.53 9.05
N LYS A 90 2.31 -12.22 10.15
CA LYS A 90 1.84 -11.84 11.49
C LYS A 90 2.25 -10.40 11.84
N ALA A 91 3.49 -10.02 11.56
CA ALA A 91 3.99 -8.67 11.80
C ALA A 91 3.24 -7.60 10.97
N ARG A 92 2.97 -7.90 9.68
CA ARG A 92 2.20 -7.01 8.81
C ARG A 92 0.75 -6.87 9.26
N MET A 93 0.12 -7.93 9.76
CA MET A 93 -1.22 -7.82 10.36
C MET A 93 -1.21 -6.96 11.62
N GLY A 94 -0.21 -7.07 12.47
CA GLY A 94 -0.01 -6.18 13.62
C GLY A 94 0.16 -4.71 13.19
N LEU A 95 0.90 -4.46 12.12
CA LEU A 95 1.03 -3.13 11.51
C LEU A 95 -0.32 -2.61 11.01
N VAL A 96 -1.10 -3.44 10.29
CA VAL A 96 -2.45 -3.06 9.81
C VAL A 96 -3.34 -2.66 10.98
N VAL A 97 -3.36 -3.42 12.06
CA VAL A 97 -4.13 -3.10 13.27
C VAL A 97 -3.67 -1.78 13.90
N ALA A 98 -2.35 -1.54 13.97
CA ALA A 98 -1.81 -0.31 14.54
C ALA A 98 -2.21 0.91 13.70
N LEU A 99 -2.14 0.80 12.37
CA LEU A 99 -2.56 1.86 11.44
C LEU A 99 -4.08 2.10 11.51
N ALA A 100 -4.88 1.03 11.55
CA ALA A 100 -6.33 1.12 11.63
C ALA A 100 -6.81 1.89 12.87
N ARG A 101 -6.10 1.75 14.00
CA ARG A 101 -6.39 2.51 15.22
C ARG A 101 -6.13 4.01 15.09
N SER A 102 -5.34 4.42 14.13
CA SER A 102 -4.98 5.82 13.86
C SER A 102 -5.73 6.39 12.66
N ALA A 103 -6.55 5.59 11.98
CA ALA A 103 -7.30 5.99 10.81
C ALA A 103 -8.77 6.29 11.17
N ASP A 104 -9.35 7.26 10.47
CA ASP A 104 -10.76 7.61 10.60
C ASP A 104 -11.64 6.68 9.74
N HIS A 105 -11.08 6.19 8.63
CA HIS A 105 -11.73 5.26 7.72
C HIS A 105 -10.76 4.13 7.36
N VAL A 106 -11.25 2.89 7.42
CA VAL A 106 -10.45 1.69 7.12
C VAL A 106 -11.17 0.85 6.09
N VAL A 107 -10.48 0.53 5.00
CA VAL A 107 -10.96 -0.40 3.98
C VAL A 107 -9.90 -1.47 3.77
N ILE A 108 -10.27 -2.71 4.01
CA ILE A 108 -9.41 -3.86 3.84
C ILE A 108 -10.09 -4.79 2.84
N SER A 109 -9.38 -5.19 1.79
CA SER A 109 -9.93 -6.09 0.76
C SER A 109 -8.84 -7.04 0.24
N GLY A 110 -9.28 -8.12 -0.38
CA GLY A 110 -8.44 -9.12 -1.03
C GLY A 110 -9.25 -10.32 -1.49
N GLN A 111 -8.64 -11.22 -2.21
CA GLN A 111 -9.23 -12.50 -2.59
C GLN A 111 -9.59 -13.33 -1.36
N HIS A 112 -10.54 -14.26 -1.49
CA HIS A 112 -11.03 -15.07 -0.37
C HIS A 112 -9.91 -15.69 0.47
N ALA A 113 -8.91 -16.30 -0.16
CA ALA A 113 -7.79 -16.93 0.55
C ALA A 113 -6.94 -15.94 1.36
N ALA A 114 -6.74 -14.72 0.86
CA ALA A 114 -6.01 -13.67 1.57
C ALA A 114 -6.82 -13.16 2.77
N VAL A 115 -8.12 -12.97 2.59
CA VAL A 115 -9.04 -12.56 3.66
C VAL A 115 -9.14 -13.65 4.74
N GLU A 116 -9.35 -14.92 4.39
CA GLU A 116 -9.38 -16.04 5.36
C GLU A 116 -8.10 -16.10 6.19
N ARG A 117 -6.95 -15.89 5.55
CA ARG A 117 -5.66 -15.86 6.24
C ARG A 117 -5.50 -14.67 7.18
N ALA A 118 -6.10 -13.52 6.86
CA ALA A 118 -6.01 -12.28 7.64
C ALA A 118 -6.99 -12.25 8.82
N MET A 119 -8.19 -12.83 8.67
CA MET A 119 -9.28 -12.73 9.64
C MET A 119 -8.92 -13.10 11.07
N PRO A 120 -8.11 -14.15 11.37
CA PRO A 120 -7.71 -14.47 12.73
C PRO A 120 -7.00 -13.31 13.46
N TYR A 121 -6.35 -12.43 12.72
CA TYR A 121 -5.64 -11.27 13.28
C TYR A 121 -6.49 -10.00 13.31
N LEU A 122 -7.43 -9.86 12.39
CA LEU A 122 -8.24 -8.66 12.24
C LEU A 122 -9.50 -8.68 13.13
N ALA A 123 -10.14 -9.84 13.25
CA ALA A 123 -11.40 -10.00 13.98
C ALA A 123 -11.30 -9.67 15.46
N GLU A 124 -10.18 -9.98 16.11
CA GLU A 124 -9.90 -9.64 17.50
C GLU A 124 -10.01 -8.12 17.77
N PHE A 125 -9.74 -7.31 16.75
CA PHE A 125 -9.78 -5.84 16.83
C PHE A 125 -11.02 -5.23 16.19
N GLY A 126 -12.04 -6.05 15.87
CA GLY A 126 -13.27 -5.61 15.23
C GLY A 126 -13.09 -5.14 13.77
N LEU A 127 -11.96 -5.45 13.14
CA LEU A 127 -11.70 -5.10 11.75
C LEU A 127 -12.30 -6.14 10.81
N ILE A 128 -12.95 -5.67 9.75
CA ILE A 128 -13.61 -6.51 8.76
C ILE A 128 -12.89 -6.32 7.41
N ALA A 129 -12.43 -7.42 6.84
CA ALA A 129 -11.95 -7.43 5.46
C ALA A 129 -13.07 -7.86 4.51
N LYS A 130 -13.15 -7.21 3.35
CA LYS A 130 -14.12 -7.51 2.29
C LYS A 130 -13.51 -8.52 1.32
N PRO A 131 -14.00 -9.76 1.27
CA PRO A 131 -13.54 -10.73 0.29
C PRO A 131 -14.10 -10.39 -1.08
N VAL A 132 -13.28 -10.58 -2.11
CA VAL A 132 -13.69 -10.52 -3.50
C VAL A 132 -13.44 -11.87 -4.18
N PRO A 133 -14.19 -12.23 -5.23
CA PRO A 133 -13.90 -13.38 -6.07
C PRO A 133 -12.48 -13.31 -6.66
N ASP A 134 -11.93 -14.46 -7.00
CA ASP A 134 -10.66 -14.51 -7.71
C ASP A 134 -10.82 -13.81 -9.07
N GLY A 135 -9.97 -12.82 -9.30
CA GLY A 135 -10.01 -12.01 -10.52
C GLY A 135 -9.11 -10.80 -10.40
N ALA A 136 -8.65 -10.29 -11.53
CA ALA A 136 -7.82 -9.11 -11.57
C ALA A 136 -8.59 -7.88 -11.06
N ASP A 137 -7.94 -7.05 -10.30
CA ASP A 137 -8.33 -5.69 -9.91
C ASP A 137 -9.63 -5.54 -9.08
N LEU A 138 -10.32 -6.65 -8.70
CA LEU A 138 -11.58 -6.55 -7.95
C LEU A 138 -11.37 -5.98 -6.54
N ALA A 139 -10.30 -6.38 -5.86
CA ALA A 139 -9.96 -5.84 -4.56
C ALA A 139 -9.63 -4.34 -4.65
N ASP A 140 -8.91 -3.94 -5.70
CA ASP A 140 -8.52 -2.56 -5.94
C ASP A 140 -9.73 -1.65 -6.13
N PHE A 141 -10.74 -2.10 -6.89
CA PHE A 141 -11.99 -1.35 -7.03
C PHE A 141 -12.71 -1.13 -5.70
N VAL A 142 -12.77 -2.15 -4.85
CA VAL A 142 -13.37 -2.03 -3.51
C VAL A 142 -12.61 -1.00 -2.67
N LEU A 143 -11.28 -1.01 -2.72
CA LEU A 143 -10.42 -0.08 -2.00
C LEU A 143 -10.58 1.35 -2.52
N LEU A 144 -10.59 1.53 -3.83
CA LEU A 144 -10.78 2.84 -4.48
C LEU A 144 -12.15 3.44 -4.16
N GLU A 145 -13.22 2.65 -4.22
CA GLU A 145 -14.57 3.09 -3.86
C GLU A 145 -14.64 3.51 -2.40
N GLY A 146 -13.99 2.75 -1.50
CA GLY A 146 -13.89 3.12 -0.10
C GLY A 146 -13.18 4.45 0.12
N ALA A 147 -12.09 4.71 -0.62
CA ALA A 147 -11.42 6.00 -0.56
C ALA A 147 -12.28 7.14 -1.12
N ARG A 148 -13.01 6.90 -2.20
CA ARG A 148 -13.89 7.90 -2.85
C ARG A 148 -15.10 8.30 -1.99
N ALA A 149 -15.48 7.45 -1.03
CA ALA A 149 -16.55 7.78 -0.08
C ALA A 149 -16.19 8.95 0.85
N VAL A 150 -14.90 9.27 1.00
CA VAL A 150 -14.42 10.42 1.78
C VAL A 150 -14.17 11.59 0.84
N PRO A 151 -14.68 12.82 1.14
CA PRO A 151 -14.43 14.00 0.33
C PRO A 151 -12.94 14.25 0.08
N ALA A 152 -12.58 14.52 -1.17
CA ALA A 152 -11.19 14.58 -1.61
C ALA A 152 -10.36 15.64 -0.88
N GLU A 153 -10.95 16.80 -0.62
CA GLU A 153 -10.34 17.96 0.06
C GLU A 153 -10.02 17.71 1.54
N ARG A 154 -10.63 16.67 2.12
CA ARG A 154 -10.43 16.30 3.52
C ARG A 154 -9.61 15.02 3.68
N ARG A 155 -9.30 14.35 2.60
CA ARG A 155 -8.78 12.99 2.59
C ARG A 155 -7.25 12.97 2.59
N GLN A 156 -6.68 12.17 3.49
CA GLN A 156 -5.29 11.75 3.47
C GLN A 156 -5.27 10.23 3.32
N VAL A 157 -4.72 9.74 2.22
CA VAL A 157 -4.72 8.31 1.92
C VAL A 157 -3.42 7.66 2.37
N VAL A 158 -3.55 6.54 3.05
CA VAL A 158 -2.48 5.60 3.35
C VAL A 158 -2.83 4.30 2.64
N VAL A 159 -2.01 3.85 1.72
CA VAL A 159 -2.24 2.61 0.98
C VAL A 159 -1.13 1.59 1.21
N LEU A 160 -1.53 0.37 1.55
CA LEU A 160 -0.65 -0.80 1.64
C LEU A 160 -0.83 -1.62 0.36
N SER A 161 -0.14 -1.26 -0.69
CA SER A 161 -0.15 -1.94 -1.99
C SER A 161 1.05 -1.51 -2.83
N ASN A 162 1.32 -2.27 -3.89
CA ASN A 162 2.30 -1.94 -4.94
C ASN A 162 1.63 -1.54 -6.25
N ASP A 163 0.30 -1.62 -6.33
CA ASP A 163 -0.43 -1.47 -7.58
C ASP A 163 -0.51 0.00 -8.03
N GLY A 164 -0.23 0.20 -9.33
CA GLY A 164 -0.26 1.51 -9.98
C GLY A 164 -1.63 2.17 -10.08
N ILE A 165 -2.71 1.41 -9.87
CA ILE A 165 -4.08 1.95 -9.93
C ILE A 165 -4.32 3.00 -8.84
N PHE A 166 -3.70 2.84 -7.67
CA PHE A 166 -3.85 3.78 -6.55
C PHE A 166 -3.20 5.16 -6.79
N ALA A 167 -2.41 5.30 -7.86
CA ALA A 167 -1.85 6.60 -8.24
C ALA A 167 -2.93 7.64 -8.54
N GLU A 168 -4.13 7.23 -8.98
CA GLU A 168 -5.25 8.13 -9.25
C GLU A 168 -5.74 8.90 -8.02
N LEU A 169 -5.47 8.38 -6.82
CA LEU A 169 -5.85 9.03 -5.57
C LEU A 169 -5.02 10.28 -5.28
N ALA A 170 -3.82 10.38 -5.85
CA ALA A 170 -2.92 11.52 -5.67
C ALA A 170 -3.41 12.80 -6.35
N ASP A 171 -4.26 12.69 -7.37
CA ASP A 171 -4.87 13.85 -8.04
C ASP A 171 -5.77 14.66 -7.10
N ARG A 172 -6.16 14.07 -5.98
CA ARG A 172 -7.16 14.61 -5.06
C ARG A 172 -6.70 14.66 -3.60
N GLY A 173 -5.42 14.54 -3.34
CA GLY A 173 -4.88 14.64 -1.98
C GLY A 173 -3.58 13.87 -1.79
N PRO A 174 -2.92 14.04 -0.63
CA PRO A 174 -1.65 13.37 -0.36
C PRO A 174 -1.85 11.86 -0.19
N VAL A 175 -1.02 11.08 -0.88
CA VAL A 175 -0.97 9.61 -0.77
C VAL A 175 0.34 9.20 -0.12
N THR A 176 0.25 8.42 0.94
CA THR A 176 1.39 7.71 1.56
C THR A 176 1.29 6.24 1.22
N VAL A 177 2.35 5.68 0.66
CA VAL A 177 2.43 4.27 0.26
C VAL A 177 3.30 3.50 1.23
N LEU A 178 2.76 2.40 1.77
CA LEU A 178 3.54 1.34 2.40
C LEU A 178 3.67 0.21 1.40
N SER A 179 4.82 0.15 0.74
CA SER A 179 5.11 -0.88 -0.23
C SER A 179 5.52 -2.17 0.47
N PRO A 180 4.84 -3.29 0.25
CA PRO A 180 5.26 -4.60 0.76
C PRO A 180 6.63 -5.06 0.29
N GLY A 181 7.12 -4.50 -0.81
CA GLY A 181 8.46 -4.70 -1.36
C GLY A 181 8.69 -3.73 -2.50
N ALA A 182 9.64 -2.81 -2.33
CA ALA A 182 9.88 -1.70 -3.26
C ALA A 182 10.21 -2.15 -4.69
N ASP A 183 10.78 -3.35 -4.85
CA ASP A 183 11.11 -3.90 -6.17
C ASP A 183 9.88 -4.21 -7.04
N ALA A 184 8.72 -4.40 -6.39
CA ALA A 184 7.45 -4.66 -7.06
C ALA A 184 6.53 -3.42 -7.13
N LEU A 185 6.96 -2.29 -6.58
CA LEU A 185 6.19 -1.06 -6.59
C LEU A 185 6.10 -0.49 -8.01
N SER A 186 4.88 -0.23 -8.46
CA SER A 186 4.63 0.42 -9.74
C SER A 186 5.27 1.81 -9.78
N ASP A 187 5.96 2.13 -10.88
CA ASP A 187 6.56 3.45 -11.09
C ASP A 187 5.49 4.57 -11.05
N ARG A 188 4.30 4.29 -11.59
CA ARG A 188 3.18 5.23 -11.55
C ARG A 188 2.77 5.58 -10.12
N LEU A 189 2.68 4.59 -9.23
CA LEU A 189 2.32 4.83 -7.83
C LEU A 189 3.47 5.49 -7.07
N PHE A 190 4.72 5.11 -7.37
CA PHE A 190 5.90 5.74 -6.78
C PHE A 190 5.96 7.24 -7.10
N ASP A 191 5.77 7.62 -8.38
CA ASP A 191 5.83 9.02 -8.82
C ASP A 191 4.68 9.87 -8.25
N ALA A 192 3.51 9.27 -8.04
CA ALA A 192 2.33 9.94 -7.52
C ALA A 192 2.35 10.09 -5.98
N ALA A 193 3.07 9.23 -5.27
CA ALA A 193 3.07 9.22 -3.81
C ALA A 193 3.85 10.39 -3.21
N ARG A 194 3.29 11.02 -2.17
CA ARG A 194 4.00 12.01 -1.36
C ARG A 194 5.11 11.36 -0.54
N VAL A 195 4.85 10.17 -0.01
CA VAL A 195 5.79 9.40 0.82
C VAL A 195 5.68 7.93 0.44
N VAL A 196 6.81 7.27 0.27
CA VAL A 196 6.90 5.82 0.07
C VAL A 196 7.74 5.20 1.18
N ILE A 197 7.19 4.17 1.83
CA ILE A 197 7.85 3.41 2.88
C ILE A 197 7.96 1.97 2.41
N ASP A 198 9.19 1.48 2.25
CA ASP A 198 9.44 0.07 1.93
C ASP A 198 9.39 -0.78 3.20
N LEU A 199 8.33 -1.58 3.33
CA LEU A 199 8.13 -2.45 4.48
C LEU A 199 9.22 -3.50 4.63
N MET A 200 9.75 -4.06 3.52
CA MET A 200 10.82 -5.05 3.62
C MET A 200 12.10 -4.46 4.22
N THR A 201 12.42 -3.24 3.85
CA THR A 201 13.59 -2.54 4.42
C THR A 201 13.34 -2.19 5.88
N LEU A 202 12.17 -1.68 6.21
CA LEU A 202 11.77 -1.38 7.57
C LEU A 202 11.78 -2.64 8.47
N GLU A 203 11.18 -3.73 8.01
CA GLU A 203 11.19 -5.03 8.70
C GLU A 203 12.62 -5.54 9.00
N ARG A 204 13.53 -5.41 8.01
CA ARG A 204 14.94 -5.80 8.20
C ARG A 204 15.67 -4.92 9.22
N GLN A 205 15.38 -3.63 9.23
CA GLN A 205 15.98 -2.70 10.19
C GLN A 205 15.53 -3.01 11.62
N LEU A 206 14.22 -3.19 11.81
CA LEU A 206 13.64 -3.48 13.12
C LEU A 206 13.98 -4.88 13.65
N SER A 207 14.22 -5.86 12.78
CA SER A 207 14.63 -7.22 13.18
C SER A 207 16.09 -7.34 13.63
N ARG A 208 16.91 -6.28 13.47
CA ARG A 208 18.33 -6.27 13.85
C ARG A 208 18.60 -5.66 15.22
N VAL A 209 17.57 -5.14 15.83
CA VAL A 209 17.59 -4.53 17.17
C VAL A 209 17.14 -5.54 18.21
#